data_9c09b32b737455b9be185e9c59bad990
#
_entry.id   9c09b32b737455b9be185e9c59bad990
#
_cell.length_a   1.000
_cell.length_b   1.000
_cell.length_c   1.000
_cell.angle_alpha   90.00
_cell.angle_beta   90.00
_cell.angle_gamma   90.00
#
_symmetry.space_group_name_H-M   'P 1'
#
loop_
_entity.id
_entity.type
_entity.pdbx_description
1 polymer ?
#
loop_
_entity_poly.entity_id
_entity_poly.type
_entity_poly.pdbx_seq_one_letter_code
_entity_poly.pdbx_strand_id
1 'polypeptide(L)'
;MIIDCHGHYTTAPKELEEYLKRQIAGLKDATQVAAKCALKISDDQIRESLENAQLKIQRERGTDLTIFSPRAGGMGHHIGNATTSRNWSEICNELIHRVCTLYPQNFVGVCQLPQSPGVAPKNCIPELERCVNEMGFVGCNLNPDPSGGYWDGPPLPDRYWYPVYEAMCELDVPA
;
A
#
# COMPACT_ATOMS: atom_id res chain seq x y z
N MET A 1 10.90 19.92 14.46
CA MET A 1 10.05 19.05 13.59
C MET A 1 10.33 17.61 13.97
N ILE A 2 9.30 16.86 14.30
CA ILE A 2 9.37 15.41 14.59
C ILE A 2 8.65 14.69 13.46
N ILE A 3 9.36 13.84 12.73
CA ILE A 3 8.82 13.04 11.63
C ILE A 3 8.79 11.58 12.05
N ASP A 4 7.59 10.98 12.07
CA ASP A 4 7.43 9.54 12.16
C ASP A 4 7.66 8.92 10.78
N CYS A 5 8.79 8.22 10.62
CA CYS A 5 9.20 7.68 9.32
C CYS A 5 8.56 6.34 8.96
N HIS A 6 7.70 5.76 9.80
CA HIS A 6 7.13 4.43 9.56
C HIS A 6 5.71 4.27 10.12
N GLY A 7 4.76 4.94 9.48
CA GLY A 7 3.34 4.83 9.82
C GLY A 7 2.56 3.92 8.86
N HIS A 8 1.57 3.19 9.40
CA HIS A 8 0.68 2.36 8.60
C HIS A 8 -0.80 2.66 8.87
N TYR A 9 -1.63 2.60 7.84
CA TYR A 9 -3.08 2.77 7.96
C TYR A 9 -3.72 1.51 8.56
N THR A 10 -3.54 1.32 9.87
CA THR A 10 -4.05 0.15 10.60
C THR A 10 -5.53 0.24 10.97
N THR A 11 -6.11 1.43 10.92
CA THR A 11 -7.50 1.74 11.28
C THR A 11 -8.37 2.05 10.08
N ALA A 12 -7.97 1.61 8.87
CA ALA A 12 -8.75 1.79 7.67
C ALA A 12 -10.21 1.30 7.85
N PRO A 13 -11.19 1.93 7.21
CA PRO A 13 -12.59 1.56 7.32
C PRO A 13 -12.83 0.08 7.00
N LYS A 14 -13.80 -0.53 7.71
CA LYS A 14 -14.11 -1.97 7.61
C LYS A 14 -14.46 -2.44 6.19
N GLU A 15 -14.94 -1.54 5.36
CA GLU A 15 -15.28 -1.78 3.96
C GLU A 15 -14.05 -2.27 3.17
N LEU A 16 -12.84 -1.82 3.53
CA LEU A 16 -11.60 -2.32 2.94
C LEU A 16 -11.36 -3.79 3.29
N GLU A 17 -11.61 -4.17 4.55
CA GLU A 17 -11.50 -5.57 4.99
C GLU A 17 -12.57 -6.47 4.34
N GLU A 18 -13.79 -5.97 4.21
CA GLU A 18 -14.88 -6.68 3.53
C GLU A 18 -14.56 -6.89 2.04
N TYR A 19 -14.00 -5.88 1.39
CA TYR A 19 -13.52 -6.01 0.01
C TYR A 19 -12.43 -7.07 -0.10
N LEU A 20 -11.44 -7.07 0.78
CA LEU A 20 -10.38 -8.07 0.85
C LEU A 20 -10.96 -9.49 0.99
N LYS A 21 -11.90 -9.70 1.90
CA LYS A 21 -12.56 -11.00 2.11
C LYS A 21 -13.24 -11.51 0.84
N ARG A 22 -13.88 -10.61 0.07
CA ARG A 22 -14.49 -10.96 -1.23
C ARG A 22 -13.44 -11.32 -2.27
N GLN A 23 -12.32 -10.61 -2.34
CA GLN A 23 -11.24 -10.95 -3.25
C GLN A 23 -10.69 -12.35 -2.96
N ILE A 24 -10.47 -12.69 -1.68
CA ILE A 24 -10.00 -14.01 -1.26
C ILE A 24 -11.06 -15.10 -1.55
N ALA A 25 -12.32 -14.85 -1.27
CA ALA A 25 -13.40 -15.79 -1.58
C ALA A 25 -13.52 -16.04 -3.09
N GLY A 26 -13.33 -14.99 -3.90
CA GLY A 26 -13.33 -15.05 -5.37
C GLY A 26 -12.24 -15.91 -5.98
N LEU A 27 -11.18 -16.24 -5.24
CA LEU A 27 -10.16 -17.19 -5.71
C LEU A 27 -10.71 -18.62 -5.83
N LYS A 28 -11.75 -18.94 -5.04
CA LYS A 28 -12.44 -20.24 -5.08
C LYS A 28 -13.73 -20.19 -5.91
N ASP A 29 -14.39 -19.06 -5.92
CA ASP A 29 -15.66 -18.83 -6.61
C ASP A 29 -15.65 -17.45 -7.28
N ALA A 30 -15.41 -17.44 -8.58
CA ALA A 30 -15.31 -16.22 -9.37
C ALA A 30 -16.54 -15.30 -9.31
N THR A 31 -17.71 -15.83 -8.91
CA THR A 31 -18.93 -15.02 -8.76
C THR A 31 -18.88 -14.10 -7.54
N GLN A 32 -17.98 -14.34 -6.60
CA GLN A 32 -17.80 -13.56 -5.38
C GLN A 32 -16.80 -12.41 -5.53
N VAL A 33 -16.04 -12.35 -6.63
CA VAL A 33 -15.07 -11.29 -6.85
C VAL A 33 -15.78 -9.93 -6.93
N ALA A 34 -15.44 -9.05 -6.01
CA ALA A 34 -15.91 -7.67 -6.11
C ALA A 34 -15.11 -6.90 -7.17
N ALA A 35 -15.81 -6.15 -8.02
CA ALA A 35 -15.13 -5.21 -8.92
C ALA A 35 -14.39 -4.14 -8.10
N LYS A 36 -13.26 -3.65 -8.59
CA LYS A 36 -12.47 -2.58 -7.92
C LYS A 36 -13.34 -1.36 -7.56
N CYS A 37 -14.24 -0.97 -8.45
CA CYS A 37 -15.19 0.14 -8.24
C CYS A 37 -16.29 -0.16 -7.19
N ALA A 38 -16.42 -1.38 -6.72
CA ALA A 38 -17.41 -1.73 -5.68
C ALA A 38 -16.98 -1.29 -4.27
N LEU A 39 -15.70 -1.01 -4.05
CA LEU A 39 -15.23 -0.46 -2.79
C LEU A 39 -15.66 1.01 -2.68
N LYS A 40 -16.53 1.28 -1.71
CA LYS A 40 -17.00 2.63 -1.41
C LYS A 40 -16.66 2.98 0.02
N ILE A 41 -15.71 3.88 0.19
CA ILE A 41 -15.32 4.48 1.47
C ILE A 41 -15.49 5.98 1.31
N SER A 42 -16.29 6.62 2.15
CA SER A 42 -16.47 8.06 2.15
C SER A 42 -15.28 8.76 2.84
N ASP A 43 -15.11 10.06 2.56
CA ASP A 43 -14.11 10.87 3.25
C ASP A 43 -14.42 10.99 4.75
N ASP A 44 -15.70 10.99 5.13
CA ASP A 44 -16.09 11.02 6.54
C ASP A 44 -15.67 9.74 7.28
N GLN A 45 -15.80 8.58 6.65
CA GLN A 45 -15.29 7.31 7.22
C GLN A 45 -13.76 7.34 7.36
N ILE A 46 -13.04 7.92 6.40
CA ILE A 46 -11.58 8.10 6.51
C ILE A 46 -11.27 9.03 7.70
N ARG A 47 -11.95 10.19 7.81
CA ARG A 47 -11.75 11.13 8.92
C ARG A 47 -12.01 10.47 10.26
N GLU A 48 -13.13 9.80 10.43
CA GLU A 48 -13.50 9.10 11.66
C GLU A 48 -12.43 8.07 12.07
N SER A 49 -11.91 7.30 11.10
CA SER A 49 -10.90 6.27 11.35
C SER A 49 -9.55 6.83 11.80
N LEU A 50 -9.21 8.07 11.41
CA LEU A 50 -7.91 8.70 11.70
C LEU A 50 -7.96 9.61 12.94
N GLU A 51 -9.04 10.37 13.14
CA GLU A 51 -9.14 11.37 14.20
C GLU A 51 -9.00 10.77 15.61
N ASN A 52 -9.57 9.59 15.83
CA ASN A 52 -9.52 8.88 17.12
C ASN A 52 -8.34 7.91 17.23
N ALA A 53 -7.47 7.86 16.25
CA ALA A 53 -6.34 6.94 16.19
C ALA A 53 -5.03 7.66 15.87
N GLN A 54 -4.58 7.63 14.61
CA GLN A 54 -3.26 8.15 14.22
C GLN A 54 -3.11 9.65 14.51
N LEU A 55 -4.10 10.47 14.19
CA LEU A 55 -4.04 11.91 14.44
C LEU A 55 -4.07 12.24 15.95
N LYS A 56 -4.82 11.48 16.74
CA LYS A 56 -4.78 11.61 18.19
C LYS A 56 -3.39 11.34 18.73
N ILE A 57 -2.76 10.23 18.30
CA ILE A 57 -1.41 9.85 18.74
C ILE A 57 -0.38 10.90 18.29
N GLN A 58 -0.46 11.41 17.06
CA GLN A 58 0.40 12.48 16.59
C GLN A 58 0.33 13.70 17.51
N ARG A 59 -0.88 14.17 17.82
CA ARG A 59 -1.11 15.33 18.70
C ARG A 59 -0.56 15.10 20.11
N GLU A 60 -0.83 13.92 20.69
CA GLU A 60 -0.36 13.56 22.04
C GLU A 60 1.17 13.45 22.13
N ARG A 61 1.85 13.06 21.06
CA ARG A 61 3.30 12.86 20.99
C ARG A 61 4.06 14.04 20.40
N GLY A 62 3.36 15.05 19.89
CA GLY A 62 3.98 16.20 19.24
C GLY A 62 4.65 15.83 17.90
N THR A 63 4.18 14.77 17.24
CA THR A 63 4.66 14.40 15.88
C THR A 63 4.07 15.38 14.87
N ASP A 64 4.94 15.99 14.08
CA ASP A 64 4.53 16.98 13.08
C ASP A 64 4.04 16.32 11.78
N LEU A 65 4.69 15.23 11.37
CA LEU A 65 4.43 14.56 10.10
C LEU A 65 4.63 13.05 10.23
N THR A 66 3.80 12.25 9.57
CA THR A 66 4.00 10.80 9.44
C THR A 66 4.17 10.42 7.96
N ILE A 67 5.22 9.67 7.66
CA ILE A 67 5.37 8.94 6.40
C ILE A 67 4.44 7.73 6.45
N PHE A 68 3.38 7.73 5.63
CA PHE A 68 2.21 6.89 5.83
C PHE A 68 1.98 5.94 4.67
N SER A 69 1.81 4.67 4.99
CA SER A 69 1.69 3.59 4.00
C SER A 69 0.47 2.70 4.24
N PRO A 70 0.07 1.88 3.26
CA PRO A 70 -0.89 0.81 3.49
C PRO A 70 -0.43 -0.15 4.57
N ARG A 71 -1.37 -0.82 5.25
CA ARG A 71 -1.06 -1.85 6.24
C ARG A 71 -0.40 -3.05 5.57
N ALA A 72 0.83 -3.36 5.92
CA ALA A 72 1.64 -4.43 5.33
C ALA A 72 1.01 -5.83 5.43
N GLY A 73 0.21 -6.12 6.46
CA GLY A 73 -0.41 -7.43 6.67
C GLY A 73 -1.82 -7.56 6.08
N GLY A 74 -2.27 -6.65 5.22
CA GLY A 74 -3.62 -6.66 4.68
C GLY A 74 -3.89 -7.88 3.81
N MET A 75 -3.08 -8.08 2.77
CA MET A 75 -3.13 -9.25 1.89
C MET A 75 -1.72 -9.56 1.40
N GLY A 76 -1.25 -10.79 1.62
CA GLY A 76 0.04 -11.22 1.09
C GLY A 76 0.01 -11.33 -0.43
N HIS A 77 1.09 -10.96 -1.09
CA HIS A 77 1.20 -11.00 -2.56
C HIS A 77 1.11 -12.41 -3.15
N HIS A 78 1.31 -13.45 -2.30
CA HIS A 78 1.15 -14.86 -2.66
C HIS A 78 -0.33 -15.30 -2.70
N ILE A 79 -1.25 -14.48 -2.19
CA ILE A 79 -2.69 -14.76 -2.21
C ILE A 79 -3.25 -14.32 -3.57
N GLY A 80 -3.71 -15.30 -4.35
CA GLY A 80 -4.25 -15.04 -5.69
C GLY A 80 -3.18 -15.01 -6.78
N ASN A 81 -3.35 -14.12 -7.74
CA ASN A 81 -2.47 -13.96 -8.90
C ASN A 81 -1.98 -12.50 -9.03
N ALA A 82 -1.17 -12.25 -10.07
CA ALA A 82 -0.63 -10.92 -10.33
C ALA A 82 -1.72 -9.83 -10.45
N THR A 83 -2.87 -10.14 -11.04
CA THR A 83 -4.00 -9.20 -11.15
C THR A 83 -4.59 -8.87 -9.79
N THR A 84 -4.78 -9.89 -8.95
CA THR A 84 -5.28 -9.71 -7.57
C THR A 84 -4.31 -8.84 -6.76
N SER A 85 -3.02 -9.13 -6.80
CA SER A 85 -1.99 -8.33 -6.11
C SER A 85 -1.94 -6.89 -6.61
N ARG A 86 -2.02 -6.68 -7.92
CA ARG A 86 -2.06 -5.32 -8.52
C ARG A 86 -3.27 -4.54 -8.07
N ASN A 87 -4.48 -5.10 -8.22
CA ASN A 87 -5.72 -4.43 -7.83
C ASN A 87 -5.72 -4.06 -6.35
N TRP A 88 -5.20 -4.93 -5.50
CA TRP A 88 -5.08 -4.67 -4.06
C TRP A 88 -4.11 -3.54 -3.77
N SER A 89 -2.92 -3.55 -4.39
CA SER A 89 -1.93 -2.48 -4.21
C SER A 89 -2.50 -1.13 -4.65
N GLU A 90 -3.11 -1.07 -5.83
CA GLU A 90 -3.71 0.15 -6.36
C GLU A 90 -4.80 0.71 -5.44
N ILE A 91 -5.72 -0.13 -4.95
CA ILE A 91 -6.79 0.30 -4.03
C ILE A 91 -6.21 0.82 -2.71
N CYS A 92 -5.23 0.15 -2.15
CA CYS A 92 -4.59 0.58 -0.92
C CYS A 92 -3.84 1.91 -1.11
N ASN A 93 -3.12 2.07 -2.21
CA ASN A 93 -2.39 3.30 -2.52
C ASN A 93 -3.35 4.47 -2.77
N GLU A 94 -4.45 4.24 -3.49
CA GLU A 94 -5.51 5.25 -3.68
C GLU A 94 -6.11 5.70 -2.34
N LEU A 95 -6.28 4.79 -1.39
CA LEU A 95 -6.77 5.14 -0.07
C LEU A 95 -5.77 5.99 0.72
N ILE A 96 -4.47 5.67 0.66
CA ILE A 96 -3.41 6.51 1.26
C ILE A 96 -3.37 7.89 0.60
N HIS A 97 -3.48 7.98 -0.72
CA HIS A 97 -3.53 9.26 -1.42
C HIS A 97 -4.68 10.14 -0.92
N ARG A 98 -5.88 9.56 -0.72
CA ARG A 98 -7.02 10.28 -0.13
C ARG A 98 -6.74 10.74 1.30
N VAL A 99 -6.09 9.92 2.14
CA VAL A 99 -5.66 10.33 3.49
C VAL A 99 -4.74 11.54 3.41
N CYS A 100 -3.71 11.50 2.56
CA CYS A 100 -2.77 12.62 2.39
C CYS A 100 -3.47 13.89 1.86
N THR A 101 -4.46 13.73 0.97
CA THR A 101 -5.25 14.86 0.47
C THR A 101 -6.14 15.48 1.55
N LEU A 102 -6.72 14.67 2.44
CA LEU A 102 -7.56 15.13 3.54
C LEU A 102 -6.75 15.77 4.67
N TYR A 103 -5.51 15.34 4.88
CA TYR A 103 -4.64 15.76 5.98
C TYR A 103 -3.20 16.05 5.49
N PRO A 104 -3.01 17.02 4.57
CA PRO A 104 -1.71 17.25 3.92
C PRO A 104 -0.64 17.80 4.87
N GLN A 105 -1.01 18.28 6.06
CA GLN A 105 -0.08 18.74 7.08
C GLN A 105 0.39 17.60 8.01
N ASN A 106 -0.28 16.45 7.97
CA ASN A 106 -0.03 15.34 8.89
C ASN A 106 0.57 14.12 8.22
N PHE A 107 0.27 13.89 6.93
CA PHE A 107 0.67 12.67 6.23
C PHE A 107 1.29 12.95 4.88
N VAL A 108 2.35 12.19 4.56
CA VAL A 108 2.88 12.00 3.21
C VAL A 108 2.84 10.52 2.85
N GLY A 109 2.52 10.20 1.61
CA GLY A 109 2.26 8.83 1.19
C GLY A 109 3.51 8.06 0.80
N VAL A 110 3.51 6.77 1.15
CA VAL A 110 4.43 5.75 0.65
C VAL A 110 3.60 4.59 0.11
N CYS A 111 3.91 4.10 -1.08
CA CYS A 111 3.12 3.06 -1.72
C CYS A 111 3.57 1.64 -1.33
N GLN A 112 2.63 0.69 -1.41
CA GLN A 112 2.98 -0.73 -1.55
C GLN A 112 3.01 -1.11 -3.03
N LEU A 113 3.84 -2.08 -3.39
CA LEU A 113 4.03 -2.54 -4.75
C LEU A 113 3.44 -3.94 -4.97
N PRO A 114 2.95 -4.27 -6.19
CA PRO A 114 2.37 -5.58 -6.48
C PRO A 114 3.43 -6.66 -6.71
N GLN A 115 4.11 -7.06 -5.64
CA GLN A 115 5.23 -8.01 -5.64
C GLN A 115 4.74 -9.47 -5.70
N SER A 116 3.97 -9.86 -6.73
CA SER A 116 3.49 -11.24 -6.85
C SER A 116 4.64 -12.23 -7.04
N PRO A 117 4.69 -13.34 -6.27
CA PRO A 117 5.65 -14.40 -6.47
C PRO A 117 5.63 -14.95 -7.91
N GLY A 118 6.80 -15.22 -8.48
CA GLY A 118 6.94 -15.74 -9.85
C GLY A 118 6.68 -14.71 -10.96
N VAL A 119 6.36 -13.47 -10.63
CA VAL A 119 6.19 -12.37 -11.60
C VAL A 119 7.41 -11.47 -11.54
N ALA A 120 7.96 -11.13 -12.72
CA ALA A 120 9.15 -10.27 -12.78
C ALA A 120 8.95 -8.94 -12.04
N PRO A 121 9.94 -8.45 -11.26
CA PRO A 121 9.82 -7.24 -10.43
C PRO A 121 9.44 -5.99 -11.21
N LYS A 122 9.79 -5.90 -12.50
CA LYS A 122 9.37 -4.81 -13.39
C LYS A 122 7.85 -4.61 -13.43
N ASN A 123 7.05 -5.62 -13.03
CA ASN A 123 5.61 -5.47 -12.86
C ASN A 123 5.21 -4.46 -11.78
N CYS A 124 6.12 -4.13 -10.86
CA CYS A 124 5.94 -3.13 -9.81
C CYS A 124 6.11 -1.69 -10.33
N ILE A 125 6.87 -1.50 -11.41
CA ILE A 125 7.29 -0.17 -11.88
C ILE A 125 6.10 0.74 -12.25
N PRO A 126 5.11 0.30 -13.04
CA PRO A 126 3.99 1.17 -13.40
C PRO A 126 3.22 1.72 -12.20
N GLU A 127 3.07 0.93 -11.13
CA GLU A 127 2.40 1.39 -9.92
C GLU A 127 3.30 2.33 -9.10
N LEU A 128 4.60 2.08 -9.04
CA LEU A 128 5.56 2.98 -8.42
C LEU A 128 5.54 4.36 -9.12
N GLU A 129 5.66 4.38 -10.45
CA GLU A 129 5.60 5.61 -11.26
C GLU A 129 4.28 6.35 -11.06
N ARG A 130 3.15 5.66 -11.05
CA ARG A 130 1.84 6.25 -10.81
C ARG A 130 1.77 6.91 -9.43
N CYS A 131 2.21 6.21 -8.41
CA CYS A 131 2.17 6.74 -7.04
C CYS A 131 3.07 7.96 -6.86
N VAL A 132 4.27 7.95 -7.43
CA VAL A 132 5.20 9.09 -7.32
C VAL A 132 4.75 10.26 -8.19
N ASN A 133 4.50 10.03 -9.47
CA ASN A 133 4.27 11.12 -10.43
C ASN A 133 2.84 11.72 -10.36
N GLU A 134 1.82 10.89 -10.03
CA GLU A 134 0.42 11.34 -10.06
C GLU A 134 -0.13 11.60 -8.66
N MET A 135 0.36 10.89 -7.63
CA MET A 135 -0.13 11.00 -6.26
C MET A 135 0.83 11.73 -5.31
N GLY A 136 2.05 12.04 -5.76
CA GLY A 136 3.06 12.77 -4.97
C GLY A 136 3.61 11.93 -3.80
N PHE A 137 3.67 10.61 -3.94
CA PHE A 137 4.25 9.75 -2.92
C PHE A 137 5.77 9.90 -2.87
N VAL A 138 6.32 9.77 -1.67
CA VAL A 138 7.73 10.03 -1.40
C VAL A 138 8.60 8.77 -1.28
N GLY A 139 8.03 7.60 -1.54
CA GLY A 139 8.74 6.33 -1.46
C GLY A 139 7.83 5.12 -1.66
N CYS A 140 8.40 3.94 -1.51
CA CYS A 140 7.66 2.69 -1.54
C CYS A 140 8.09 1.73 -0.43
N ASN A 141 7.20 0.81 -0.05
CA ASN A 141 7.51 -0.32 0.81
C ASN A 141 7.81 -1.55 -0.04
N LEU A 142 8.96 -2.19 0.21
CA LEU A 142 9.30 -3.48 -0.34
C LEU A 142 9.06 -4.58 0.69
N ASN A 143 8.32 -5.61 0.30
CA ASN A 143 8.18 -6.81 1.11
C ASN A 143 9.41 -7.69 0.90
N PRO A 144 10.18 -8.02 1.96
CA PRO A 144 11.37 -8.84 1.83
C PRO A 144 11.07 -10.30 1.43
N ASP A 145 9.86 -10.77 1.75
CA ASP A 145 9.36 -12.07 1.34
C ASP A 145 7.91 -11.99 0.81
N PRO A 146 7.73 -11.69 -0.47
CA PRO A 146 6.40 -11.65 -1.06
C PRO A 146 5.69 -13.01 -1.14
N SER A 147 6.39 -14.11 -0.87
CA SER A 147 5.81 -15.47 -0.84
C SER A 147 5.07 -15.81 0.45
N GLY A 148 5.04 -14.89 1.42
CA GLY A 148 4.25 -15.06 2.66
C GLY A 148 4.87 -15.99 3.70
N GLY A 149 6.18 -16.03 3.81
CA GLY A 149 6.94 -16.83 4.78
C GLY A 149 7.58 -18.08 4.18
N TYR A 150 7.34 -18.36 2.89
CA TYR A 150 7.95 -19.53 2.23
C TYR A 150 9.33 -19.26 1.67
N TRP A 151 9.73 -17.99 1.48
CA TRP A 151 11.05 -17.57 0.95
C TRP A 151 11.39 -18.21 -0.40
N ASP A 152 10.36 -18.35 -1.27
CA ASP A 152 10.47 -19.01 -2.56
C ASP A 152 11.08 -18.12 -3.66
N GLY A 153 11.31 -16.85 -3.39
CA GLY A 153 11.83 -15.88 -4.35
C GLY A 153 13.26 -15.43 -4.05
N PRO A 154 13.91 -14.76 -5.01
CA PRO A 154 15.20 -14.12 -4.79
C PRO A 154 15.12 -13.06 -3.68
N PRO A 155 16.08 -13.01 -2.74
CA PRO A 155 16.12 -12.02 -1.68
C PRO A 155 16.34 -10.62 -2.26
N LEU A 156 15.96 -9.57 -1.52
CA LEU A 156 16.05 -8.19 -1.99
C LEU A 156 17.42 -7.75 -2.51
N PRO A 157 18.57 -8.22 -1.98
CA PRO A 157 19.89 -7.88 -2.56
C PRO A 157 20.19 -8.54 -3.91
N ASP A 158 19.36 -9.47 -4.40
CA ASP A 158 19.57 -10.13 -5.69
C ASP A 158 19.34 -9.18 -6.86
N ARG A 159 20.10 -9.39 -7.95
CA ARG A 159 19.98 -8.64 -9.21
C ARG A 159 18.59 -8.73 -9.84
N TYR A 160 17.81 -9.71 -9.44
CA TYR A 160 16.40 -9.84 -9.83
C TYR A 160 15.59 -8.57 -9.55
N TRP A 161 15.90 -7.84 -8.44
CA TRP A 161 15.22 -6.62 -8.03
C TRP A 161 15.78 -5.32 -8.62
N TYR A 162 16.92 -5.38 -9.33
CA TYR A 162 17.58 -4.19 -9.89
C TYR A 162 16.65 -3.31 -10.75
N PRO A 163 15.75 -3.84 -11.60
CA PRO A 163 14.85 -2.97 -12.36
C PRO A 163 13.97 -2.07 -11.50
N VAL A 164 13.57 -2.53 -10.30
CA VAL A 164 12.80 -1.70 -9.35
C VAL A 164 13.71 -0.65 -8.73
N TYR A 165 14.94 -1.02 -8.35
CA TYR A 165 15.90 -0.07 -7.77
C TYR A 165 16.33 1.00 -8.77
N GLU A 166 16.51 0.64 -10.03
CA GLU A 166 16.79 1.59 -11.12
C GLU A 166 15.63 2.60 -11.26
N ALA A 167 14.38 2.12 -11.30
CA ALA A 167 13.21 3.00 -11.33
C ALA A 167 13.10 3.91 -10.09
N MET A 168 13.42 3.39 -8.90
CA MET A 168 13.48 4.20 -7.69
C MET A 168 14.54 5.29 -7.76
N CYS A 169 15.73 4.98 -8.30
CA CYS A 169 16.79 5.96 -8.51
C CYS A 169 16.38 7.03 -9.54
N GLU A 170 15.71 6.65 -10.63
CA GLU A 170 15.21 7.58 -11.65
C GLU A 170 14.13 8.51 -11.09
N LEU A 171 13.30 8.01 -10.18
CA LEU A 171 12.24 8.77 -9.51
C LEU A 171 12.73 9.55 -8.26
N ASP A 172 13.98 9.35 -7.85
CA ASP A 172 14.59 9.94 -6.64
C ASP A 172 13.78 9.63 -5.36
N VAL A 173 13.38 8.37 -5.17
CA VAL A 173 12.58 7.91 -4.02
C VAL A 173 13.23 6.72 -3.30
N PRO A 174 13.15 6.67 -1.95
CA PRO A 174 13.63 5.54 -1.13
C PRO A 174 12.60 4.40 -1.03
N ALA A 175 13.08 3.26 -0.48
CA ALA A 175 12.25 2.15 0.00
C ALA A 175 12.60 1.80 1.46
#